data_141b5534e2b117bf0d2e175a6680870e
#
_entry.id   141b5534e2b117bf0d2e175a6680870e
#
_cell.length_a   1.000
_cell.length_b   1.000
_cell.length_c   1.000
_cell.angle_alpha   90.00
_cell.angle_beta   90.00
_cell.angle_gamma   90.00
#
_symmetry.space_group_name_H-M   'P 1'
#
loop_
_entity.id
_entity.type
_entity.pdbx_description
1 polymer ?
#
loop_
_entity_poly.entity_id
_entity_poly.type
_entity_poly.pdbx_seq_one_letter_code
_entity_poly.pdbx_strand_id
1 'polypeptide(L)'
;FVGLDLWLLAWPASPAGRHGWWPKPRPGEGASGDRLARRLALAIAAGAALWTGLCFGVITPLLNGQGSVFWTRYSWLGATPGRAMLGLARDPGLLLRWLAQADVWHYLFIELLTGGVVALAAPLRLLAALPLLAVNGLSSFSWMRSGGGHYSALLAPLLLWAGIHGAGRVAGWLRIIREPRPERSARSDIPGSKAGARRRLAALPLLALLLSAGVAQAWIGASPLRPGFAWPAADARAAAVRGALRAVPAAAALSATSGIYPHLANRRAAFWFPAYTAAEWLAIDTVGTSHPLPYPAQRDAVTYLLESGQFRLVSARAGLLLLRRESVPTPGALPALPSAYLDTILLTQLPAGAARIGPVHFGTQLALLAYRLRRTPIVGLQGDSLTLDTYWQRLNPVAEQLRFTLATTRASDGALLGLQPDASGAALWYPPTAWPAGALVHLEMPLDGAAGIRELGVAVMNAAGQRLPVSDLRATWAGGTIAPVALVS
;
A
#
# COMPACT_ATOMS: atom_id res chain seq x y z
N PHE A 1 -17.61 -1.90 17.60
CA PHE A 1 -16.81 -1.09 18.54
C PHE A 1 -17.70 -0.39 19.58
N VAL A 2 -18.72 0.36 19.16
CA VAL A 2 -19.69 1.02 20.08
C VAL A 2 -20.33 0.01 21.06
N GLY A 3 -20.67 -1.19 20.58
CA GLY A 3 -21.21 -2.26 21.42
C GLY A 3 -20.25 -2.73 22.50
N LEU A 4 -18.96 -2.89 22.17
CA LEU A 4 -17.92 -3.29 23.15
C LEU A 4 -17.69 -2.17 24.17
N ASP A 5 -17.69 -0.93 23.72
CA ASP A 5 -17.51 0.24 24.60
C ASP A 5 -18.67 0.38 25.59
N LEU A 6 -19.93 0.27 25.12
CA LEU A 6 -21.11 0.23 25.97
C LEU A 6 -21.07 -0.95 26.97
N TRP A 7 -20.62 -2.13 26.53
CA TRP A 7 -20.48 -3.30 27.38
C TRP A 7 -19.39 -3.11 28.44
N LEU A 8 -18.24 -2.53 28.04
CA LEU A 8 -17.13 -2.22 28.95
C LEU A 8 -17.48 -1.10 29.94
N LEU A 9 -18.32 -0.12 29.54
CA LEU A 9 -18.86 0.89 30.43
C LEU A 9 -19.84 0.29 31.47
N ALA A 10 -20.60 -0.73 31.06
CA ALA A 10 -21.54 -1.45 31.91
C ALA A 10 -20.89 -2.51 32.82
N TRP A 11 -19.59 -2.81 32.62
CA TRP A 11 -18.87 -3.75 33.50
C TRP A 11 -18.62 -3.13 34.86
N PRO A 12 -18.97 -3.80 35.98
CA PRO A 12 -18.76 -3.27 37.30
C PRO A 12 -17.28 -2.94 37.50
N ALA A 13 -16.96 -1.65 37.56
CA ALA A 13 -15.61 -1.20 37.86
C ALA A 13 -15.24 -1.67 39.25
N SER A 14 -14.11 -2.34 39.42
CA SER A 14 -13.51 -2.61 40.73
C SER A 14 -13.50 -1.32 41.56
N PRO A 15 -13.79 -1.37 42.86
CA PRO A 15 -13.85 -0.18 43.72
C PRO A 15 -12.59 0.70 43.71
N ALA A 16 -11.44 0.12 43.34
CA ALA A 16 -10.14 0.80 43.25
C ALA A 16 -9.96 1.70 41.99
N GLY A 17 -10.87 1.67 40.99
CA GLY A 17 -10.65 2.30 39.69
C GLY A 17 -11.46 3.57 39.40
N ARG A 18 -12.28 4.05 40.32
CA ARG A 18 -13.12 5.25 40.08
C ARG A 18 -12.43 6.51 40.51
N HIS A 19 -11.44 6.97 39.78
CA HIS A 19 -10.87 8.30 39.95
C HIS A 19 -11.21 9.23 38.79
N GLY A 20 -12.18 10.10 39.04
CA GLY A 20 -12.04 11.54 38.85
C GLY A 20 -12.53 12.20 37.56
N TRP A 21 -12.91 11.53 36.47
CA TRP A 21 -13.24 12.22 35.21
C TRP A 21 -14.66 11.96 34.67
N TRP A 22 -15.42 11.06 35.31
CA TRP A 22 -16.83 10.82 34.95
C TRP A 22 -17.74 11.26 36.12
N PRO A 23 -18.89 11.86 35.84
CA PRO A 23 -19.88 12.12 36.87
C PRO A 23 -20.20 10.82 37.60
N LYS A 24 -20.14 10.84 38.93
CA LYS A 24 -20.56 9.66 39.72
C LYS A 24 -22.02 9.37 39.38
N PRO A 25 -22.39 8.12 39.06
CA PRO A 25 -23.78 7.77 38.88
C PRO A 25 -24.54 8.11 40.16
N ARG A 26 -25.70 8.73 40.03
CA ARG A 26 -26.55 9.05 41.16
C ARG A 26 -26.95 7.75 41.88
N PRO A 27 -27.07 7.75 43.21
CA PRO A 27 -27.55 6.58 43.95
C PRO A 27 -28.94 6.19 43.42
N GLY A 28 -29.05 4.93 42.88
CA GLY A 28 -30.26 4.38 42.27
C GLY A 28 -30.27 4.25 40.75
N GLU A 29 -29.39 4.95 40.00
CA GLU A 29 -29.35 4.84 38.52
C GLU A 29 -28.50 3.68 37.97
N GLY A 30 -27.67 3.03 38.80
CA GLY A 30 -26.62 2.13 38.31
C GLY A 30 -27.11 0.83 37.66
N ALA A 31 -28.07 0.15 38.24
CA ALA A 31 -28.39 -1.22 37.84
C ALA A 31 -29.31 -1.34 36.59
N SER A 32 -30.13 -0.33 36.31
CA SER A 32 -31.00 -0.32 35.12
C SER A 32 -30.25 0.20 33.89
N GLY A 33 -29.41 1.22 34.04
CA GLY A 33 -28.56 1.76 32.98
C GLY A 33 -27.54 0.74 32.49
N ASP A 34 -26.92 0.01 33.40
CA ASP A 34 -25.96 -1.07 33.06
C ASP A 34 -26.60 -2.23 32.29
N ARG A 35 -27.86 -2.58 32.62
CA ARG A 35 -28.61 -3.62 31.89
C ARG A 35 -28.97 -3.17 30.47
N LEU A 36 -29.42 -1.94 30.32
CA LEU A 36 -29.73 -1.38 29.00
C LEU A 36 -28.48 -1.29 28.14
N ALA A 37 -27.37 -0.78 28.69
CA ALA A 37 -26.10 -0.69 27.95
C ALA A 37 -25.59 -2.06 27.48
N ARG A 38 -25.69 -3.10 28.30
CA ARG A 38 -25.33 -4.47 27.91
C ARG A 38 -26.24 -5.04 26.83
N ARG A 39 -27.57 -4.81 26.90
CA ARG A 39 -28.51 -5.22 25.87
C ARG A 39 -28.24 -4.51 24.54
N LEU A 40 -27.98 -3.22 24.57
CA LEU A 40 -27.62 -2.44 23.38
C LEU A 40 -26.27 -2.93 22.79
N ALA A 41 -25.27 -3.20 23.63
CA ALA A 41 -23.99 -3.75 23.19
C ALA A 41 -24.16 -5.09 22.48
N LEU A 42 -24.94 -6.00 23.03
CA LEU A 42 -25.24 -7.30 22.42
C LEU A 42 -26.06 -7.15 21.12
N ALA A 43 -27.04 -6.26 21.10
CA ALA A 43 -27.84 -6.02 19.89
C ALA A 43 -26.96 -5.44 18.75
N ILE A 44 -26.07 -4.50 19.07
CA ILE A 44 -25.13 -3.95 18.07
C ILE A 44 -24.17 -5.03 17.58
N ALA A 45 -23.62 -5.86 18.48
CA ALA A 45 -22.71 -6.94 18.10
C ALA A 45 -23.43 -8.00 17.23
N ALA A 46 -24.64 -8.39 17.58
CA ALA A 46 -25.45 -9.32 16.81
C ALA A 46 -25.82 -8.73 15.43
N GLY A 47 -26.24 -7.46 15.39
CA GLY A 47 -26.53 -6.77 14.13
C GLY A 47 -25.29 -6.67 13.22
N ALA A 48 -24.12 -6.37 13.76
CA ALA A 48 -22.89 -6.32 13.01
C ALA A 48 -22.47 -7.71 12.47
N ALA A 49 -22.63 -8.77 13.28
CA ALA A 49 -22.36 -10.14 12.85
C ALA A 49 -23.32 -10.59 11.74
N LEU A 50 -24.63 -10.31 11.91
CA LEU A 50 -25.63 -10.61 10.90
C LEU A 50 -25.36 -9.87 9.59
N TRP A 51 -25.06 -8.56 9.67
CA TRP A 51 -24.71 -7.74 8.50
C TRP A 51 -23.48 -8.27 7.78
N THR A 52 -22.42 -8.60 8.53
CA THR A 52 -21.20 -9.20 7.96
C THR A 52 -21.50 -10.52 7.27
N GLY A 53 -22.29 -11.41 7.92
CA GLY A 53 -22.72 -12.66 7.34
C GLY A 53 -23.54 -12.46 6.05
N LEU A 54 -24.45 -11.50 6.02
CA LEU A 54 -25.23 -11.14 4.84
C LEU A 54 -24.34 -10.60 3.71
N CYS A 55 -23.42 -9.69 4.04
CA CYS A 55 -22.52 -9.12 3.03
C CYS A 55 -21.63 -10.19 2.38
N PHE A 56 -20.97 -11.02 3.17
CA PHE A 56 -20.03 -12.03 2.63
C PHE A 56 -20.73 -13.30 2.13
N GLY A 57 -21.87 -13.69 2.72
CA GLY A 57 -22.58 -14.92 2.37
C GLY A 57 -23.59 -14.77 1.25
N VAL A 58 -24.14 -13.56 1.05
CA VAL A 58 -25.23 -13.33 0.09
C VAL A 58 -24.88 -12.21 -0.88
N ILE A 59 -24.66 -10.99 -0.39
CA ILE A 59 -24.55 -9.80 -1.25
C ILE A 59 -23.33 -9.90 -2.17
N THR A 60 -22.15 -10.23 -1.61
CA THR A 60 -20.92 -10.31 -2.40
C THR A 60 -20.98 -11.42 -3.47
N PRO A 61 -21.42 -12.66 -3.18
CA PRO A 61 -21.61 -13.68 -4.20
C PRO A 61 -22.63 -13.29 -5.27
N LEU A 62 -23.74 -12.67 -4.90
CA LEU A 62 -24.78 -12.24 -5.87
C LEU A 62 -24.27 -11.16 -6.83
N LEU A 63 -23.50 -10.18 -6.32
CA LEU A 63 -23.02 -9.07 -7.15
C LEU A 63 -21.78 -9.43 -7.98
N ASN A 64 -20.91 -10.30 -7.48
CA ASN A 64 -19.64 -10.64 -8.15
C ASN A 64 -19.71 -12.00 -8.88
N GLY A 65 -20.80 -12.74 -8.79
CA GLY A 65 -20.90 -14.12 -9.31
C GLY A 65 -19.97 -15.13 -8.62
N GLN A 66 -19.11 -14.66 -7.72
CA GLN A 66 -18.14 -15.44 -6.95
C GLN A 66 -18.02 -14.86 -5.55
N GLY A 67 -17.29 -15.53 -4.66
CA GLY A 67 -16.95 -14.99 -3.34
C GLY A 67 -16.09 -13.74 -3.42
N SER A 68 -15.78 -13.14 -2.27
CA SER A 68 -14.93 -11.95 -2.21
C SER A 68 -13.54 -12.23 -2.78
N VAL A 69 -13.13 -11.48 -3.79
CA VAL A 69 -11.75 -11.53 -4.35
C VAL A 69 -10.68 -11.26 -3.28
N PHE A 70 -11.03 -10.51 -2.24
CA PHE A 70 -10.12 -10.23 -1.12
C PHE A 70 -9.89 -11.43 -0.22
N TRP A 71 -10.69 -12.49 -0.32
CA TRP A 71 -10.47 -13.71 0.45
C TRP A 71 -9.17 -14.43 0.04
N THR A 72 -8.67 -14.22 -1.16
CA THR A 72 -7.36 -14.75 -1.60
C THR A 72 -6.23 -14.40 -0.65
N ARG A 73 -6.33 -13.27 0.07
CA ARG A 73 -5.37 -12.83 1.10
C ARG A 73 -5.33 -13.74 2.34
N TYR A 74 -6.33 -14.59 2.51
CA TYR A 74 -6.49 -15.51 3.64
C TYR A 74 -6.60 -16.96 3.18
N SER A 75 -6.28 -17.24 1.90
CA SER A 75 -6.42 -18.58 1.30
C SER A 75 -5.59 -19.66 2.01
N TRP A 76 -4.51 -19.28 2.70
CA TRP A 76 -3.70 -20.16 3.52
C TRP A 76 -4.46 -20.70 4.74
N LEU A 77 -5.51 -20.04 5.22
CA LEU A 77 -6.43 -20.53 6.26
C LEU A 77 -7.47 -21.49 5.69
N GLY A 78 -7.84 -21.33 4.42
CA GLY A 78 -8.84 -22.14 3.71
C GLY A 78 -9.46 -21.39 2.54
N ALA A 79 -10.00 -22.11 1.59
CA ALA A 79 -10.57 -21.53 0.37
C ALA A 79 -11.81 -20.66 0.59
N THR A 80 -12.48 -20.80 1.73
CA THR A 80 -13.64 -19.98 2.13
C THR A 80 -13.59 -19.70 3.63
N PRO A 81 -14.30 -18.68 4.13
CA PRO A 81 -14.36 -18.40 5.59
C PRO A 81 -14.76 -19.62 6.43
N GLY A 82 -15.75 -20.40 5.99
CA GLY A 82 -16.17 -21.60 6.68
C GLY A 82 -15.09 -22.69 6.71
N ARG A 83 -14.36 -22.88 5.59
CA ARG A 83 -13.24 -23.83 5.53
C ARG A 83 -12.06 -23.36 6.36
N ALA A 84 -11.82 -22.05 6.46
CA ALA A 84 -10.79 -21.49 7.33
C ALA A 84 -11.08 -21.77 8.81
N MET A 85 -12.32 -21.56 9.25
CA MET A 85 -12.74 -21.90 10.62
C MET A 85 -12.56 -23.39 10.92
N LEU A 86 -12.97 -24.25 9.99
CA LEU A 86 -12.80 -25.70 10.12
C LEU A 86 -11.32 -26.11 10.12
N GLY A 87 -10.52 -25.49 9.27
CA GLY A 87 -9.07 -25.71 9.20
C GLY A 87 -8.38 -25.35 10.51
N LEU A 88 -8.68 -24.20 11.09
CA LEU A 88 -8.15 -23.76 12.39
C LEU A 88 -8.61 -24.66 13.55
N ALA A 89 -9.85 -25.16 13.50
CA ALA A 89 -10.34 -26.10 14.51
C ALA A 89 -9.61 -27.45 14.43
N ARG A 90 -9.21 -27.90 13.23
CA ARG A 90 -8.49 -29.16 13.00
C ARG A 90 -6.98 -29.06 13.25
N ASP A 91 -6.38 -27.93 12.87
CA ASP A 91 -4.94 -27.65 13.05
C ASP A 91 -4.73 -26.24 13.63
N PRO A 92 -4.87 -26.07 14.96
CA PRO A 92 -4.53 -24.80 15.62
C PRO A 92 -3.05 -24.40 15.43
N GLY A 93 -2.17 -25.37 15.16
CA GLY A 93 -0.74 -25.15 14.90
C GLY A 93 -0.51 -24.30 13.64
N LEU A 94 -1.45 -24.30 12.70
CA LEU A 94 -1.41 -23.42 11.53
C LEU A 94 -1.33 -21.94 11.92
N LEU A 95 -2.18 -21.51 12.85
CA LEU A 95 -2.16 -20.15 13.37
C LEU A 95 -0.88 -19.83 14.14
N LEU A 96 -0.40 -20.79 14.96
CA LEU A 96 0.86 -20.60 15.70
C LEU A 96 2.05 -20.44 14.76
N ARG A 97 2.14 -21.24 13.69
CA ARG A 97 3.19 -21.10 12.66
C ARG A 97 3.11 -19.75 11.95
N TRP A 98 1.91 -19.25 11.67
CA TRP A 98 1.74 -17.93 11.08
C TRP A 98 2.16 -16.80 12.05
N LEU A 99 1.73 -16.89 13.29
CA LEU A 99 2.09 -15.92 14.33
C LEU A 99 3.59 -15.97 14.70
N ALA A 100 4.30 -17.06 14.39
CA ALA A 100 5.74 -17.14 14.59
C ALA A 100 6.56 -16.34 13.55
N GLN A 101 5.93 -15.84 12.49
CA GLN A 101 6.61 -15.04 11.47
C GLN A 101 7.04 -13.67 12.02
N ALA A 102 8.28 -13.28 11.74
CA ALA A 102 8.86 -12.03 12.25
C ALA A 102 8.12 -10.78 11.77
N ASP A 103 7.58 -10.81 10.55
CA ASP A 103 6.83 -9.69 9.96
C ASP A 103 5.47 -9.46 10.62
N VAL A 104 4.83 -10.50 11.18
CA VAL A 104 3.61 -10.36 11.98
C VAL A 104 3.92 -9.62 13.30
N TRP A 105 5.01 -9.99 13.98
CA TRP A 105 5.44 -9.31 15.20
C TRP A 105 5.88 -7.88 14.93
N HIS A 106 6.56 -7.66 13.81
CA HIS A 106 6.94 -6.33 13.39
C HIS A 106 5.72 -5.44 13.16
N TYR A 107 4.70 -5.97 12.47
CA TYR A 107 3.42 -5.28 12.28
C TYR A 107 2.76 -4.94 13.63
N LEU A 108 2.62 -5.91 14.53
CA LEU A 108 2.02 -5.67 15.84
C LEU A 108 2.77 -4.62 16.66
N PHE A 109 4.11 -4.64 16.57
CA PHE A 109 4.97 -3.66 17.25
C PHE A 109 4.74 -2.24 16.71
N ILE A 110 4.69 -2.08 15.38
CA ILE A 110 4.44 -0.79 14.74
C ILE A 110 3.07 -0.23 15.14
N GLU A 111 2.04 -1.06 15.07
CA GLU A 111 0.69 -0.64 15.44
C GLU A 111 0.62 -0.26 16.92
N LEU A 112 1.22 -1.06 17.79
CA LEU A 112 1.28 -0.74 19.21
C LEU A 112 2.05 0.56 19.49
N LEU A 113 3.11 0.84 18.72
CA LEU A 113 3.89 2.07 18.85
C LEU A 113 3.03 3.31 18.55
N THR A 114 2.09 3.21 17.60
CA THR A 114 1.16 4.28 17.24
C THR A 114 0.22 4.65 18.41
N GLY A 115 -0.29 3.66 19.15
CA GLY A 115 -1.13 3.85 20.33
C GLY A 115 -0.34 4.07 21.64
N GLY A 116 0.98 3.94 21.56
CA GLY A 116 1.89 3.93 22.70
C GLY A 116 1.89 2.59 23.44
N VAL A 117 3.07 2.19 23.91
CA VAL A 117 3.25 0.94 24.70
C VAL A 117 2.35 0.95 25.96
N VAL A 118 2.00 2.13 26.44
CA VAL A 118 1.07 2.34 27.59
C VAL A 118 -0.32 1.77 27.30
N ALA A 119 -0.72 1.56 26.06
CA ALA A 119 -1.98 0.91 25.68
C ALA A 119 -2.10 -0.52 26.27
N LEU A 120 -0.95 -1.21 26.47
CA LEU A 120 -0.90 -2.51 27.11
C LEU A 120 -1.42 -2.51 28.57
N ALA A 121 -1.37 -1.35 29.24
CA ALA A 121 -1.97 -1.21 30.56
C ALA A 121 -3.52 -1.15 30.54
N ALA A 122 -4.14 -1.10 29.34
CA ALA A 122 -5.59 -1.12 29.17
C ALA A 122 -6.05 -2.31 28.27
N PRO A 123 -5.76 -3.57 28.61
CA PRO A 123 -5.95 -4.72 27.73
C PRO A 123 -7.41 -4.90 27.28
N LEU A 124 -8.39 -4.63 28.13
CA LEU A 124 -9.81 -4.68 27.75
C LEU A 124 -10.17 -3.66 26.66
N ARG A 125 -9.46 -2.52 26.60
CA ARG A 125 -9.66 -1.52 25.54
C ARG A 125 -8.98 -1.96 24.24
N LEU A 126 -7.85 -2.65 24.33
CA LEU A 126 -7.20 -3.24 23.15
C LEU A 126 -8.04 -4.32 22.47
N LEU A 127 -8.96 -4.98 23.19
CA LEU A 127 -9.89 -5.94 22.56
C LEU A 127 -10.74 -5.29 21.47
N ALA A 128 -11.00 -3.99 21.52
CA ALA A 128 -11.69 -3.27 20.45
C ALA A 128 -10.89 -3.23 19.14
N ALA A 129 -9.56 -3.21 19.23
CA ALA A 129 -8.67 -3.22 18.08
C ALA A 129 -8.42 -4.64 17.53
N LEU A 130 -8.65 -5.68 18.34
CA LEU A 130 -8.28 -7.05 18.00
C LEU A 130 -8.84 -7.57 16.67
N PRO A 131 -10.12 -7.34 16.29
CA PRO A 131 -10.63 -7.80 15.00
C PRO A 131 -9.86 -7.21 13.82
N LEU A 132 -9.52 -5.91 13.85
CA LEU A 132 -8.75 -5.25 12.80
C LEU A 132 -7.29 -5.69 12.80
N LEU A 133 -6.68 -5.84 13.98
CA LEU A 133 -5.34 -6.42 14.11
C LEU A 133 -5.27 -7.83 13.52
N ALA A 134 -6.30 -8.65 13.76
CA ALA A 134 -6.38 -9.99 13.20
C ALA A 134 -6.57 -9.97 11.69
N VAL A 135 -7.49 -9.15 11.17
CA VAL A 135 -7.70 -9.00 9.72
C VAL A 135 -6.40 -8.61 9.02
N ASN A 136 -5.69 -7.60 9.51
CA ASN A 136 -4.45 -7.17 8.90
C ASN A 136 -3.31 -8.20 9.13
N GLY A 137 -3.13 -8.66 10.37
CA GLY A 137 -2.03 -9.55 10.75
C GLY A 137 -2.11 -10.94 10.13
N LEU A 138 -3.32 -11.45 9.85
CA LEU A 138 -3.53 -12.74 9.20
C LEU A 138 -3.53 -12.67 7.67
N SER A 139 -3.43 -11.47 7.10
CA SER A 139 -3.37 -11.30 5.64
C SER A 139 -2.04 -11.75 5.07
N SER A 140 -2.05 -12.52 3.98
CA SER A 140 -0.85 -12.80 3.18
C SER A 140 -0.40 -11.61 2.34
N PHE A 141 -1.23 -10.58 2.25
CA PHE A 141 -0.92 -9.35 1.53
C PHE A 141 -0.09 -8.42 2.42
N SER A 142 1.20 -8.31 2.14
CA SER A 142 2.19 -7.61 2.96
C SER A 142 1.83 -6.14 3.27
N TRP A 143 1.14 -5.46 2.35
CA TRP A 143 0.64 -4.10 2.56
C TRP A 143 -0.26 -3.94 3.78
N MET A 144 -1.09 -4.94 4.09
CA MET A 144 -1.95 -4.89 5.28
C MET A 144 -1.16 -5.00 6.58
N ARG A 145 0.04 -5.60 6.52
CA ARG A 145 0.95 -5.78 7.66
C ARG A 145 2.05 -4.72 7.74
N SER A 146 2.06 -3.77 6.84
CA SER A 146 3.11 -2.75 6.81
C SER A 146 3.02 -1.69 7.90
N GLY A 147 1.89 -1.59 8.61
CA GLY A 147 1.61 -0.49 9.53
C GLY A 147 1.31 0.84 8.85
N GLY A 148 1.30 0.85 7.52
CA GLY A 148 1.05 2.04 6.73
C GLY A 148 -0.15 1.93 5.81
N GLY A 149 -0.41 3.01 5.09
CA GLY A 149 -1.54 3.09 4.21
C GLY A 149 -2.89 3.14 4.94
N HIS A 150 -3.97 2.96 4.19
CA HIS A 150 -5.32 3.08 4.72
C HIS A 150 -5.76 1.92 5.63
N TYR A 151 -5.03 0.79 5.64
CA TYR A 151 -5.38 -0.38 6.45
C TYR A 151 -5.25 -0.13 7.94
N SER A 152 -4.33 0.74 8.36
CA SER A 152 -4.14 1.13 9.76
C SER A 152 -5.01 2.33 10.16
N ALA A 153 -5.67 2.99 9.22
CA ALA A 153 -6.43 4.22 9.49
C ALA A 153 -7.56 4.03 10.51
N LEU A 154 -8.27 2.89 10.46
CA LEU A 154 -9.32 2.55 11.41
C LEU A 154 -8.77 2.02 12.74
N LEU A 155 -7.54 1.51 12.73
CA LEU A 155 -6.88 0.93 13.89
C LEU A 155 -6.29 2.01 14.80
N ALA A 156 -5.68 3.04 14.20
CA ALA A 156 -5.01 4.12 14.92
C ALA A 156 -5.87 4.78 16.01
N PRO A 157 -7.13 5.20 15.77
CA PRO A 157 -7.96 5.79 16.81
C PRO A 157 -8.29 4.82 17.95
N LEU A 158 -8.43 3.52 17.68
CA LEU A 158 -8.69 2.50 18.70
C LEU A 158 -7.48 2.28 19.60
N LEU A 159 -6.29 2.22 19.00
CA LEU A 159 -5.02 2.09 19.73
C LEU A 159 -4.74 3.34 20.56
N LEU A 160 -4.95 4.53 19.99
CA LEU A 160 -4.81 5.79 20.72
C LEU A 160 -5.77 5.88 21.89
N TRP A 161 -7.03 5.49 21.71
CA TRP A 161 -8.02 5.41 22.78
C TRP A 161 -7.59 4.45 23.89
N ALA A 162 -7.08 3.26 23.55
CA ALA A 162 -6.51 2.34 24.53
C ALA A 162 -5.27 2.94 25.23
N GLY A 163 -4.42 3.65 24.47
CA GLY A 163 -3.24 4.36 25.00
C GLY A 163 -3.60 5.44 26.04
N ILE A 164 -4.61 6.25 25.78
CA ILE A 164 -5.11 7.28 26.72
C ILE A 164 -5.57 6.62 28.04
N HIS A 165 -6.36 5.55 27.94
CA HIS A 165 -6.82 4.82 29.11
C HIS A 165 -5.67 4.12 29.86
N GLY A 166 -4.71 3.55 29.13
CA GLY A 166 -3.51 2.94 29.67
C GLY A 166 -2.64 3.95 30.41
N ALA A 167 -2.44 5.13 29.82
CA ALA A 167 -1.71 6.23 30.45
C ALA A 167 -2.37 6.64 31.79
N GLY A 168 -3.71 6.74 31.83
CA GLY A 168 -4.44 7.00 33.06
C GLY A 168 -4.23 5.94 34.14
N ARG A 169 -4.19 4.65 33.77
CA ARG A 169 -3.91 3.54 34.70
C ARG A 169 -2.48 3.56 35.23
N VAL A 170 -1.51 3.74 34.35
CA VAL A 170 -0.09 3.85 34.72
C VAL A 170 0.13 5.03 35.67
N ALA A 171 -0.50 6.19 35.38
CA ALA A 171 -0.45 7.35 36.27
C ALA A 171 -1.04 7.02 37.67
N GLY A 172 -2.13 6.24 37.71
CA GLY A 172 -2.72 5.74 38.95
C GLY A 172 -1.77 4.84 39.74
N TRP A 173 -1.14 3.88 39.09
CA TRP A 173 -0.16 2.97 39.71
C TRP A 173 1.06 3.72 40.26
N LEU A 174 1.60 4.66 39.49
CA LEU A 174 2.75 5.49 39.93
C LEU A 174 2.41 6.32 41.16
N ARG A 175 1.16 6.78 41.33
CA ARG A 175 0.71 7.46 42.55
C ARG A 175 0.67 6.50 43.74
N ILE A 176 0.12 5.30 43.60
CA ILE A 176 0.02 4.30 44.65
C ILE A 176 1.41 3.87 45.15
N ILE A 177 2.35 3.65 44.23
CA ILE A 177 3.73 3.21 44.59
C ILE A 177 4.49 4.26 45.39
N ARG A 178 4.22 5.55 45.13
CA ARG A 178 4.94 6.67 45.78
C ARG A 178 4.24 7.29 46.98
N GLU A 179 3.00 6.93 47.28
CA GLU A 179 2.37 7.34 48.53
C GLU A 179 2.83 6.37 49.62
N PRO A 180 3.69 6.80 50.59
CA PRO A 180 3.96 6.01 51.78
C PRO A 180 2.62 5.73 52.47
N ARG A 181 2.43 4.49 52.96
CA ARG A 181 1.33 4.22 53.88
C ARG A 181 1.28 5.34 54.93
N PRO A 182 0.11 5.91 55.23
CA PRO A 182 0.01 6.98 56.20
C PRO A 182 0.34 6.36 57.58
N GLU A 183 1.62 6.35 57.91
CA GLU A 183 1.99 6.30 59.33
C GLU A 183 1.45 7.56 59.95
N ARG A 184 0.73 7.44 61.04
CA ARG A 184 0.10 8.52 61.82
C ARG A 184 1.13 9.50 62.34
N SER A 185 1.73 10.28 61.50
CA SER A 185 2.59 11.43 61.87
C SER A 185 1.90 12.68 61.42
N ALA A 186 1.09 13.23 62.34
CA ALA A 186 0.61 14.58 62.31
C ALA A 186 1.80 15.51 62.47
N ARG A 187 2.18 16.24 61.43
CA ARG A 187 2.71 17.62 61.44
C ARG A 187 3.57 17.90 60.19
N SER A 188 3.20 19.01 59.62
CA SER A 188 3.88 19.75 58.53
C SER A 188 3.41 19.45 57.08
N ASP A 189 2.19 19.86 56.79
CA ASP A 189 1.75 20.04 55.38
C ASP A 189 2.10 21.48 54.93
N ILE A 190 3.17 21.61 54.14
CA ILE A 190 3.39 22.78 53.28
C ILE A 190 2.54 22.54 52.02
N PRO A 191 1.43 23.28 51.81
CA PRO A 191 0.44 22.93 50.76
C PRO A 191 0.89 23.04 49.30
N GLY A 192 2.07 23.59 49.02
CA GLY A 192 2.49 23.90 47.62
C GLY A 192 3.33 22.84 46.90
N SER A 193 4.17 22.09 47.64
CA SER A 193 5.20 21.24 46.95
C SER A 193 4.67 19.89 46.47
N LYS A 194 3.73 19.29 47.17
CA LYS A 194 3.15 17.97 46.84
C LYS A 194 2.24 18.00 45.59
N ALA A 195 1.56 19.14 45.33
CA ALA A 195 0.68 19.28 44.16
C ALA A 195 1.45 19.35 42.85
N GLY A 196 2.61 19.98 42.82
CA GLY A 196 3.50 20.07 41.65
C GLY A 196 4.10 18.69 41.25
N ALA A 197 4.58 17.93 42.25
CA ALA A 197 5.09 16.60 42.03
C ALA A 197 4.01 15.59 41.51
N ARG A 198 2.79 15.70 42.05
CA ARG A 198 1.65 14.87 41.58
C ARG A 198 1.27 15.18 40.13
N ARG A 199 1.29 16.44 39.68
CA ARG A 199 1.02 16.85 38.31
C ARG A 199 2.12 16.33 37.36
N ARG A 200 3.39 16.40 37.75
CA ARG A 200 4.52 15.91 36.95
C ARG A 200 4.47 14.39 36.73
N LEU A 201 4.13 13.62 37.75
CA LEU A 201 3.99 12.15 37.65
C LEU A 201 2.83 11.72 36.75
N ALA A 202 1.73 12.48 36.76
CA ALA A 202 0.60 12.21 35.87
C ALA A 202 0.91 12.54 34.41
N ALA A 203 1.88 13.42 34.13
CA ALA A 203 2.29 13.78 32.79
C ALA A 203 3.21 12.74 32.11
N LEU A 204 3.95 11.93 32.88
CA LEU A 204 4.90 10.96 32.32
C LEU A 204 4.27 9.95 31.36
N PRO A 205 3.15 9.28 31.66
CA PRO A 205 2.54 8.33 30.71
C PRO A 205 1.97 9.04 29.47
N LEU A 206 1.51 10.27 29.59
CA LEU A 206 1.09 11.07 28.45
C LEU A 206 2.28 11.44 27.56
N LEU A 207 3.40 11.84 28.17
CA LEU A 207 4.64 12.11 27.45
C LEU A 207 5.13 10.85 26.73
N ALA A 208 5.08 9.68 27.39
CA ALA A 208 5.43 8.40 26.78
C ALA A 208 4.55 8.07 25.56
N LEU A 209 3.24 8.35 25.65
CA LEU A 209 2.31 8.20 24.53
C LEU A 209 2.68 9.12 23.36
N LEU A 210 2.92 10.40 23.64
CA LEU A 210 3.30 11.39 22.61
C LEU A 210 4.66 11.05 21.97
N LEU A 211 5.64 10.64 22.78
CA LEU A 211 6.95 10.23 22.27
C LEU A 211 6.86 8.98 21.41
N SER A 212 6.08 7.95 21.81
CA SER A 212 5.94 6.75 21.00
C SER A 212 5.23 7.04 19.67
N ALA A 213 4.19 7.88 19.68
CA ALA A 213 3.53 8.33 18.45
C ALA A 213 4.47 9.15 17.56
N GLY A 214 5.31 10.01 18.16
CA GLY A 214 6.36 10.78 17.47
C GLY A 214 7.41 9.87 16.83
N VAL A 215 7.87 8.84 17.54
CA VAL A 215 8.78 7.83 17.02
C VAL A 215 8.15 7.05 15.87
N ALA A 216 6.88 6.62 16.01
CA ALA A 216 6.14 5.97 14.93
C ALA A 216 6.07 6.86 13.69
N GLN A 217 5.76 8.16 13.87
CA GLN A 217 5.72 9.12 12.77
C GLN A 217 7.10 9.35 12.13
N ALA A 218 8.16 9.41 12.92
CA ALA A 218 9.51 9.59 12.41
C ALA A 218 10.04 8.34 11.67
N TRP A 219 9.59 7.15 12.08
CA TRP A 219 10.08 5.89 11.51
C TRP A 219 9.29 5.45 10.28
N ILE A 220 7.96 5.43 10.37
CA ILE A 220 7.06 4.89 9.35
C ILE A 220 6.13 5.93 8.73
N GLY A 221 6.01 7.10 9.35
CA GLY A 221 5.09 8.14 8.90
C GLY A 221 5.48 8.78 7.58
N ALA A 222 4.51 9.34 6.89
CA ALA A 222 4.71 10.20 5.71
C ALA A 222 4.77 11.66 6.12
N SER A 223 5.64 11.98 7.00
CA SER A 223 5.72 13.36 7.52
C SER A 223 7.13 13.92 7.38
N PRO A 224 7.28 15.25 7.43
CA PRO A 224 8.59 15.87 7.46
C PRO A 224 9.51 15.41 8.61
N LEU A 225 8.96 14.72 9.60
CA LEU A 225 9.75 14.14 10.71
C LEU A 225 10.53 12.90 10.30
N ARG A 226 10.16 12.25 9.20
CA ARG A 226 10.87 11.05 8.71
C ARG A 226 12.20 11.45 8.07
N PRO A 227 13.34 10.82 8.46
CA PRO A 227 14.60 11.00 7.75
C PRO A 227 14.44 10.66 6.26
N GLY A 228 14.97 11.52 5.40
CA GLY A 228 14.86 11.35 3.94
C GLY A 228 13.49 11.75 3.35
N PHE A 229 12.58 12.34 4.15
CA PHE A 229 11.36 12.91 3.59
C PHE A 229 11.69 14.00 2.58
N ALA A 230 11.06 13.92 1.42
CA ALA A 230 11.09 14.98 0.41
C ALA A 230 9.67 15.28 -0.05
N TRP A 231 9.36 16.55 -0.21
CA TRP A 231 8.08 16.91 -0.82
C TRP A 231 8.05 16.38 -2.25
N PRO A 232 6.95 15.73 -2.68
CA PRO A 232 6.82 15.28 -4.05
C PRO A 232 7.01 16.47 -5.02
N ALA A 233 8.07 16.42 -5.78
CA ALA A 233 8.32 17.41 -6.84
C ALA A 233 7.61 16.95 -8.12
N ALA A 234 6.93 17.89 -8.79
CA ALA A 234 6.40 17.61 -10.11
C ALA A 234 7.56 17.62 -11.12
N ASP A 235 7.82 16.47 -11.71
CA ASP A 235 8.75 16.36 -12.82
C ASP A 235 8.15 16.88 -14.14
N ALA A 236 8.96 16.94 -15.18
CA ALA A 236 8.53 17.41 -16.51
C ALA A 236 7.40 16.55 -17.08
N ARG A 237 7.43 15.23 -16.84
CA ARG A 237 6.38 14.29 -17.24
C ARG A 237 5.05 14.62 -16.56
N ALA A 238 5.05 14.77 -15.23
CA ALA A 238 3.85 15.12 -14.48
C ALA A 238 3.27 16.47 -14.92
N ALA A 239 4.11 17.43 -15.29
CA ALA A 239 3.68 18.71 -15.84
C ALA A 239 3.01 18.54 -17.23
N ALA A 240 3.61 17.73 -18.13
CA ALA A 240 3.08 17.41 -19.44
C ALA A 240 1.75 16.66 -19.36
N VAL A 241 1.64 15.67 -18.48
CA VAL A 241 0.41 14.89 -18.21
C VAL A 241 -0.69 15.81 -17.69
N ARG A 242 -0.41 16.65 -16.69
CA ARG A 242 -1.40 17.63 -16.19
C ARG A 242 -1.84 18.62 -17.29
N GLY A 243 -0.92 19.04 -18.15
CA GLY A 243 -1.23 19.88 -19.29
C GLY A 243 -2.21 19.22 -20.27
N ALA A 244 -1.95 17.96 -20.60
CA ALA A 244 -2.82 17.18 -21.48
C ALA A 244 -4.23 16.94 -20.87
N LEU A 245 -4.31 16.66 -19.58
CA LEU A 245 -5.58 16.42 -18.88
C LEU A 245 -6.52 17.64 -18.84
N ARG A 246 -6.00 18.87 -19.06
CA ARG A 246 -6.85 20.07 -19.17
C ARG A 246 -7.78 20.05 -20.38
N ALA A 247 -7.49 19.23 -21.39
CA ALA A 247 -8.36 19.04 -22.55
C ALA A 247 -9.65 18.27 -22.20
N VAL A 248 -9.70 17.57 -21.06
CA VAL A 248 -10.87 16.81 -20.63
C VAL A 248 -11.84 17.74 -19.89
N PRO A 249 -13.06 17.98 -20.42
CA PRO A 249 -14.03 18.85 -19.77
C PRO A 249 -14.34 18.42 -18.33
N ALA A 250 -14.50 19.38 -17.41
CA ALA A 250 -14.72 19.08 -15.99
C ALA A 250 -15.98 18.25 -15.72
N ALA A 251 -17.02 18.45 -16.53
CA ALA A 251 -18.31 17.73 -16.40
C ALA A 251 -18.30 16.35 -17.09
N ALA A 252 -17.31 16.05 -17.94
CA ALA A 252 -17.29 14.80 -18.70
C ALA A 252 -17.04 13.59 -17.80
N ALA A 253 -17.75 12.49 -18.08
CA ALA A 253 -17.52 11.20 -17.46
C ALA A 253 -16.17 10.64 -17.93
N LEU A 254 -15.29 10.29 -16.98
CA LEU A 254 -13.91 9.91 -17.26
C LEU A 254 -13.57 8.55 -16.64
N SER A 255 -12.90 7.69 -17.40
CA SER A 255 -12.20 6.52 -16.83
C SER A 255 -10.69 6.71 -16.96
N ALA A 256 -9.95 6.44 -15.89
CA ALA A 256 -8.51 6.66 -15.86
C ALA A 256 -7.76 5.52 -15.17
N THR A 257 -6.50 5.32 -15.58
CA THR A 257 -5.58 4.39 -14.90
C THR A 257 -5.27 4.83 -13.47
N SER A 258 -4.85 3.89 -12.63
CA SER A 258 -4.70 4.10 -11.17
C SER A 258 -3.80 5.28 -10.79
N GLY A 259 -2.72 5.53 -11.53
CA GLY A 259 -1.83 6.68 -11.28
C GLY A 259 -2.45 8.04 -11.62
N ILE A 260 -3.44 8.08 -12.50
CA ILE A 260 -4.14 9.30 -12.95
C ILE A 260 -5.45 9.51 -12.19
N TYR A 261 -6.17 8.44 -11.91
CA TYR A 261 -7.51 8.47 -11.33
C TYR A 261 -7.65 9.34 -10.07
N PRO A 262 -6.78 9.28 -9.05
CA PRO A 262 -6.92 10.09 -7.84
C PRO A 262 -6.89 11.60 -8.11
N HIS A 263 -6.15 12.04 -9.12
CA HIS A 263 -6.05 13.45 -9.49
C HIS A 263 -7.28 13.98 -10.21
N LEU A 264 -8.16 13.09 -10.66
CA LEU A 264 -9.36 13.39 -11.43
C LEU A 264 -10.65 12.96 -10.73
N ALA A 265 -10.55 12.38 -9.55
CA ALA A 265 -11.69 11.83 -8.80
C ALA A 265 -12.71 12.89 -8.32
N ASN A 266 -12.33 14.16 -8.27
CA ASN A 266 -13.22 15.27 -7.94
C ASN A 266 -14.12 15.66 -9.15
N ARG A 267 -14.84 14.66 -9.69
CA ARG A 267 -15.79 14.77 -10.81
C ARG A 267 -17.08 14.05 -10.45
N ARG A 268 -18.17 14.44 -11.07
CA ARG A 268 -19.47 13.77 -10.86
C ARG A 268 -19.45 12.30 -11.29
N ALA A 269 -18.72 11.98 -12.36
CA ALA A 269 -18.57 10.63 -12.89
C ALA A 269 -17.10 10.36 -13.19
N ALA A 270 -16.42 9.65 -12.28
CA ALA A 270 -15.06 9.19 -12.44
C ALA A 270 -15.02 7.69 -12.22
N PHE A 271 -14.35 6.97 -13.10
CA PHE A 271 -14.23 5.52 -13.09
C PHE A 271 -12.78 5.12 -13.11
N TRP A 272 -12.49 3.99 -12.50
CA TRP A 272 -11.18 3.39 -12.56
C TRP A 272 -11.11 2.44 -13.76
N PHE A 273 -10.17 2.68 -14.68
CA PHE A 273 -10.00 1.78 -15.82
C PHE A 273 -9.66 0.35 -15.36
N PRO A 274 -10.33 -0.70 -15.87
CA PRO A 274 -11.04 -0.75 -17.14
C PRO A 274 -12.59 -0.53 -17.07
N ALA A 275 -13.13 0.10 -16.06
CA ALA A 275 -14.54 0.44 -16.07
C ALA A 275 -14.80 1.65 -16.99
N TYR A 276 -15.04 1.40 -18.27
CA TYR A 276 -15.15 2.44 -19.30
C TYR A 276 -16.53 2.58 -19.95
N THR A 277 -17.46 1.66 -19.65
CA THR A 277 -18.77 1.61 -20.37
C THR A 277 -19.57 2.90 -20.28
N ALA A 278 -19.54 3.58 -19.13
CA ALA A 278 -20.20 4.86 -18.90
C ALA A 278 -19.28 6.09 -19.11
N ALA A 279 -18.03 5.89 -19.51
CA ALA A 279 -17.08 6.97 -19.67
C ALA A 279 -17.17 7.60 -21.07
N GLU A 280 -17.09 8.93 -21.13
CA GLU A 280 -16.96 9.71 -22.38
C GLU A 280 -15.50 9.88 -22.78
N TRP A 281 -14.60 9.88 -21.80
CA TRP A 281 -13.18 10.04 -21.96
C TRP A 281 -12.41 8.93 -21.26
N LEU A 282 -11.25 8.56 -21.82
CA LEU A 282 -10.28 7.70 -21.16
C LEU A 282 -8.95 8.45 -21.02
N ALA A 283 -8.33 8.33 -19.85
CA ALA A 283 -6.98 8.82 -19.59
C ALA A 283 -6.10 7.62 -19.19
N ILE A 284 -5.31 7.14 -20.13
CA ILE A 284 -4.53 5.90 -20.00
C ILE A 284 -3.06 6.26 -19.88
N ASP A 285 -2.50 6.04 -18.70
CA ASP A 285 -1.05 6.07 -18.49
C ASP A 285 -0.47 4.73 -18.94
N THR A 286 0.37 4.77 -19.96
CA THR A 286 0.96 3.57 -20.55
C THR A 286 2.39 3.31 -20.06
N VAL A 287 2.99 4.26 -19.35
CA VAL A 287 4.37 4.20 -18.85
C VAL A 287 4.41 3.93 -17.35
N GLY A 288 3.54 4.61 -16.58
CA GLY A 288 3.40 4.42 -15.14
C GLY A 288 2.68 3.13 -14.78
N THR A 289 2.21 3.00 -13.55
CA THR A 289 1.53 1.79 -13.09
C THR A 289 0.25 1.49 -13.89
N SER A 290 0.14 0.26 -14.36
CA SER A 290 -1.03 -0.23 -15.13
C SER A 290 -2.14 -0.83 -14.26
N HIS A 291 -1.93 -0.91 -12.93
CA HIS A 291 -2.91 -1.52 -12.02
C HIS A 291 -4.34 -1.00 -12.27
N PRO A 292 -5.40 -1.86 -12.26
CA PRO A 292 -5.41 -3.28 -11.87
C PRO A 292 -5.02 -4.26 -13.00
N LEU A 293 -4.89 -3.81 -14.23
CA LEU A 293 -4.53 -4.69 -15.35
C LEU A 293 -3.01 -4.79 -15.48
N PRO A 294 -2.45 -5.96 -15.82
CA PRO A 294 -1.08 -6.04 -16.31
C PRO A 294 -0.95 -5.28 -17.64
N TYR A 295 0.25 -4.78 -17.95
CA TYR A 295 0.49 -3.96 -19.15
C TYR A 295 -0.02 -4.58 -20.47
N PRO A 296 0.17 -5.91 -20.76
CA PRO A 296 -0.39 -6.49 -21.95
C PRO A 296 -1.91 -6.36 -22.01
N ALA A 297 -2.62 -6.74 -20.94
CA ALA A 297 -4.08 -6.66 -20.90
C ALA A 297 -4.60 -5.20 -21.00
N GLN A 298 -3.87 -4.24 -20.44
CA GLN A 298 -4.18 -2.81 -20.62
C GLN A 298 -4.04 -2.41 -22.09
N ARG A 299 -2.94 -2.80 -22.73
CA ARG A 299 -2.70 -2.52 -24.15
C ARG A 299 -3.77 -3.15 -25.03
N ASP A 300 -4.08 -4.42 -24.82
CA ASP A 300 -5.09 -5.15 -25.61
C ASP A 300 -6.47 -4.49 -25.48
N ALA A 301 -6.87 -4.12 -24.27
CA ALA A 301 -8.14 -3.42 -24.04
C ALA A 301 -8.19 -2.06 -24.76
N VAL A 302 -7.13 -1.27 -24.67
CA VAL A 302 -7.07 0.06 -25.33
C VAL A 302 -7.00 -0.09 -26.85
N THR A 303 -6.22 -1.05 -27.36
CA THR A 303 -6.12 -1.35 -28.80
C THR A 303 -7.48 -1.74 -29.34
N TYR A 304 -8.20 -2.65 -28.67
CA TYR A 304 -9.56 -3.02 -29.04
C TYR A 304 -10.52 -1.82 -29.12
N LEU A 305 -10.46 -0.92 -28.14
CA LEU A 305 -11.32 0.27 -28.11
C LEU A 305 -11.03 1.25 -29.25
N LEU A 306 -9.78 1.36 -29.65
CA LEU A 306 -9.38 2.19 -30.80
C LEU A 306 -9.73 1.53 -32.13
N GLU A 307 -9.41 0.26 -32.32
CA GLU A 307 -9.67 -0.48 -33.56
C GLU A 307 -11.15 -0.71 -33.82
N SER A 308 -11.95 -0.94 -32.77
CA SER A 308 -13.40 -1.01 -32.88
C SER A 308 -14.08 0.33 -33.16
N GLY A 309 -13.33 1.43 -33.09
CA GLY A 309 -13.84 2.79 -33.28
C GLY A 309 -14.75 3.29 -32.16
N GLN A 310 -14.86 2.57 -31.06
CA GLN A 310 -15.65 3.02 -29.89
C GLN A 310 -15.05 4.30 -29.27
N PHE A 311 -13.72 4.41 -29.33
CA PHE A 311 -12.99 5.59 -28.91
C PHE A 311 -12.00 6.00 -29.98
N ARG A 312 -11.74 7.30 -30.07
CA ARG A 312 -10.66 7.84 -30.89
C ARG A 312 -9.58 8.48 -30.05
N LEU A 313 -8.35 8.45 -30.52
CA LEU A 313 -7.22 9.15 -29.92
C LEU A 313 -7.38 10.67 -30.13
N VAL A 314 -7.43 11.42 -29.02
CA VAL A 314 -7.50 12.90 -29.05
C VAL A 314 -6.11 13.49 -28.85
N SER A 315 -5.33 12.91 -27.93
CA SER A 315 -3.98 13.36 -27.62
C SER A 315 -3.16 12.19 -27.10
N ALA A 316 -1.88 12.17 -27.46
CA ALA A 316 -0.90 11.29 -26.86
C ALA A 316 0.34 12.11 -26.52
N ARG A 317 0.73 12.15 -25.24
CA ARG A 317 1.86 12.95 -24.76
C ARG A 317 2.50 12.35 -23.54
N ALA A 318 3.82 12.28 -23.52
CA ALA A 318 4.62 11.80 -22.39
C ALA A 318 4.12 10.46 -21.81
N GLY A 319 3.77 9.51 -22.69
CA GLY A 319 3.23 8.21 -22.28
C GLY A 319 1.77 8.20 -21.82
N LEU A 320 1.05 9.33 -21.90
CA LEU A 320 -0.38 9.41 -21.65
C LEU A 320 -1.14 9.36 -22.97
N LEU A 321 -2.19 8.54 -23.04
CA LEU A 321 -3.19 8.53 -24.10
C LEU A 321 -4.50 9.13 -23.58
N LEU A 322 -5.02 10.14 -24.27
CA LEU A 322 -6.38 10.65 -24.07
C LEU A 322 -7.26 10.21 -25.22
N LEU A 323 -8.32 9.48 -24.88
CA LEU A 323 -9.28 8.99 -25.84
C LEU A 323 -10.65 9.59 -25.53
N ARG A 324 -11.44 9.82 -26.58
CA ARG A 324 -12.82 10.28 -26.49
C ARG A 324 -13.74 9.27 -27.15
N ARG A 325 -14.88 9.04 -26.53
CA ARG A 325 -15.91 8.17 -27.08
C ARG A 325 -16.50 8.76 -28.37
N GLU A 326 -16.65 7.94 -29.35
CA GLU A 326 -17.33 8.29 -30.58
C GLU A 326 -18.85 7.98 -30.47
N SER A 327 -19.65 8.88 -31.04
CA SER A 327 -21.11 8.70 -31.11
C SER A 327 -21.52 7.56 -32.05
N VAL A 328 -20.74 7.40 -33.13
CA VAL A 328 -20.90 6.32 -34.12
C VAL A 328 -19.56 5.62 -34.23
N PRO A 329 -19.43 4.37 -33.72
CA PRO A 329 -18.20 3.60 -33.85
C PRO A 329 -17.82 3.38 -35.32
N THR A 330 -16.60 3.74 -35.67
CA THR A 330 -16.05 3.50 -37.01
C THR A 330 -14.76 2.71 -36.86
N PRO A 331 -14.81 1.38 -37.07
CA PRO A 331 -13.63 0.53 -36.98
C PRO A 331 -12.49 0.99 -37.92
N GLY A 332 -11.26 0.91 -37.44
CA GLY A 332 -10.08 1.36 -38.18
C GLY A 332 -8.78 0.78 -37.64
N ALA A 333 -7.69 1.13 -38.27
CA ALA A 333 -6.36 0.75 -37.81
C ALA A 333 -5.97 1.53 -36.55
N LEU A 334 -5.10 0.96 -35.73
CA LEU A 334 -4.52 1.63 -34.58
C LEU A 334 -3.79 2.92 -35.04
N PRO A 335 -4.12 4.09 -34.48
CA PRO A 335 -3.50 5.33 -34.90
C PRO A 335 -2.02 5.36 -34.55
N ALA A 336 -1.19 5.95 -35.42
CA ALA A 336 0.20 6.19 -35.12
C ALA A 336 0.34 7.15 -33.93
N LEU A 337 1.24 6.82 -33.02
CA LEU A 337 1.51 7.66 -31.86
C LEU A 337 2.36 8.87 -32.28
N PRO A 338 1.96 10.09 -31.92
CA PRO A 338 2.73 11.28 -32.25
C PRO A 338 4.06 11.35 -31.50
N SER A 339 5.03 12.13 -32.00
CA SER A 339 6.34 12.31 -31.37
C SER A 339 6.24 12.81 -29.93
N ALA A 340 5.28 13.66 -29.60
CA ALA A 340 5.03 14.14 -28.24
C ALA A 340 4.72 13.02 -27.22
N TYR A 341 4.24 11.86 -27.67
CA TYR A 341 4.10 10.69 -26.83
C TYR A 341 5.46 10.14 -26.39
N LEU A 342 6.45 10.25 -27.25
CA LEU A 342 7.79 9.69 -27.05
C LEU A 342 8.72 10.61 -26.23
N ASP A 343 8.31 11.83 -25.89
CA ASP A 343 9.15 12.85 -25.20
C ASP A 343 9.82 12.33 -23.91
N THR A 344 9.26 11.31 -23.26
CA THR A 344 9.82 10.70 -22.04
C THR A 344 10.46 9.33 -22.29
N ILE A 345 10.31 8.81 -23.49
CA ILE A 345 10.81 7.50 -23.93
C ILE A 345 12.08 7.67 -24.78
N LEU A 346 12.08 8.58 -25.74
CA LEU A 346 13.26 8.93 -26.53
C LEU A 346 13.99 10.09 -25.87
N LEU A 347 15.22 9.86 -25.47
CA LEU A 347 16.05 10.85 -24.80
C LEU A 347 17.20 11.27 -25.71
N THR A 348 17.63 12.53 -25.56
CA THR A 348 18.83 13.05 -26.24
C THR A 348 20.12 12.76 -25.48
N GLN A 349 20.02 12.56 -24.15
CA GLN A 349 21.16 12.30 -23.29
C GLN A 349 20.71 11.52 -22.05
N LEU A 350 21.64 10.84 -21.40
CA LEU A 350 21.39 10.17 -20.13
C LEU A 350 21.06 11.21 -19.05
N PRO A 351 19.99 11.01 -18.28
CA PRO A 351 19.64 11.92 -17.19
C PRO A 351 20.67 11.90 -16.07
N ALA A 352 20.74 12.99 -15.31
CA ALA A 352 21.58 13.06 -14.13
C ALA A 352 21.20 11.95 -13.14
N GLY A 353 22.23 11.31 -12.53
CA GLY A 353 22.06 10.20 -11.59
C GLY A 353 21.84 8.83 -12.25
N ALA A 354 21.87 8.70 -13.57
CA ALA A 354 21.93 7.41 -14.24
C ALA A 354 23.34 6.81 -14.09
N ALA A 355 23.41 5.61 -13.52
CA ALA A 355 24.65 4.85 -13.37
C ALA A 355 24.96 4.13 -14.69
N ARG A 356 26.11 4.40 -15.27
CA ARG A 356 26.57 3.68 -16.48
C ARG A 356 26.97 2.27 -16.10
N ILE A 357 26.49 1.29 -16.88
CA ILE A 357 26.84 -0.13 -16.70
C ILE A 357 27.81 -0.61 -17.81
N GLY A 358 28.14 0.28 -18.78
CA GLY A 358 28.81 -0.05 -20.06
C GLY A 358 27.77 -0.52 -21.06
N PRO A 359 28.09 -0.76 -22.31
CA PRO A 359 27.16 -1.44 -23.21
C PRO A 359 27.08 -2.91 -22.81
N VAL A 360 25.95 -3.32 -22.23
CA VAL A 360 25.61 -4.72 -21.96
C VAL A 360 24.73 -5.20 -23.11
N HIS A 361 25.20 -6.16 -23.89
CA HIS A 361 24.50 -6.62 -25.07
C HIS A 361 23.50 -7.73 -24.75
N PHE A 362 22.31 -7.64 -25.34
CA PHE A 362 21.27 -8.65 -25.33
C PHE A 362 21.09 -9.17 -26.76
N GLY A 363 21.63 -10.35 -27.00
CA GLY A 363 21.83 -10.84 -28.36
C GLY A 363 22.71 -9.87 -29.15
N THR A 364 22.41 -9.72 -30.44
CA THR A 364 23.06 -8.75 -31.33
C THR A 364 22.25 -7.49 -31.53
N GLN A 365 21.04 -7.41 -30.95
CA GLN A 365 20.06 -6.41 -31.30
C GLN A 365 20.05 -5.18 -30.36
N LEU A 366 20.22 -5.40 -29.06
CA LEU A 366 20.05 -4.36 -28.06
C LEU A 366 21.27 -4.22 -27.15
N ALA A 367 21.53 -2.98 -26.71
CA ALA A 367 22.47 -2.69 -25.64
C ALA A 367 21.79 -1.92 -24.52
N LEU A 368 22.03 -2.33 -23.27
CA LEU A 368 21.73 -1.59 -22.07
C LEU A 368 22.94 -0.73 -21.71
N LEU A 369 22.76 0.59 -21.66
CA LEU A 369 23.83 1.57 -21.47
C LEU A 369 23.97 2.05 -20.04
N ALA A 370 22.84 2.20 -19.36
CA ALA A 370 22.78 2.74 -18.01
C ALA A 370 21.48 2.34 -17.32
N TYR A 371 21.42 2.51 -16.01
CA TYR A 371 20.22 2.38 -15.21
C TYR A 371 20.14 3.46 -14.13
N ARG A 372 18.96 3.65 -13.56
CA ARG A 372 18.74 4.42 -12.34
C ARG A 372 17.67 3.74 -11.50
N LEU A 373 18.00 3.45 -10.24
CA LEU A 373 17.02 2.94 -9.29
C LEU A 373 16.37 4.12 -8.58
N ARG A 374 15.08 4.35 -8.87
CA ARG A 374 14.27 5.30 -8.12
C ARG A 374 13.58 4.59 -6.99
N ARG A 375 13.74 5.15 -5.80
CA ARG A 375 13.03 4.72 -4.59
C ARG A 375 11.99 5.78 -4.26
N THR A 376 10.74 5.41 -4.31
CA THR A 376 9.66 6.27 -3.85
C THR A 376 9.20 5.73 -2.51
N PRO A 377 9.45 6.46 -1.41
CA PRO A 377 8.97 6.05 -0.11
C PRO A 377 7.46 5.86 -0.17
N ILE A 378 7.01 4.63 0.02
CA ILE A 378 5.58 4.39 0.16
C ILE A 378 5.27 4.66 1.62
N VAL A 379 4.45 5.69 1.82
CA VAL A 379 3.94 6.04 3.14
C VAL A 379 3.41 4.81 3.83
N GLY A 380 4.07 4.46 4.94
CA GLY A 380 3.64 3.37 5.80
C GLY A 380 4.02 1.96 5.37
N LEU A 381 4.84 1.78 4.35
CA LEU A 381 5.43 0.48 4.05
C LEU A 381 6.87 0.40 4.58
N GLN A 382 7.24 -0.77 5.11
CA GLN A 382 8.63 -1.19 5.12
C GLN A 382 8.99 -1.60 3.69
N GLY A 383 9.64 -0.69 3.02
CA GLY A 383 10.04 -0.85 1.64
C GLY A 383 9.51 0.29 0.79
N ASP A 384 10.37 0.77 -0.05
CA ASP A 384 10.07 1.77 -1.06
C ASP A 384 9.39 1.07 -2.25
N SER A 385 8.52 1.77 -2.97
CA SER A 385 8.24 1.39 -4.35
C SER A 385 9.52 1.60 -5.14
N LEU A 386 9.96 0.57 -5.79
CA LEU A 386 11.12 0.63 -6.64
C LEU A 386 10.68 0.85 -8.09
N THR A 387 11.37 1.72 -8.78
CA THR A 387 11.28 1.79 -10.24
C THR A 387 12.69 1.70 -10.79
N LEU A 388 12.94 0.69 -11.58
CA LEU A 388 14.18 0.57 -12.32
C LEU A 388 14.02 1.27 -13.66
N ASP A 389 14.62 2.44 -13.80
CA ASP A 389 14.79 3.11 -15.10
C ASP A 389 15.95 2.44 -15.82
N THR A 390 15.77 2.04 -17.07
CA THR A 390 16.80 1.43 -17.92
C THR A 390 16.93 2.21 -19.22
N TYR A 391 18.16 2.34 -19.69
CA TYR A 391 18.48 3.18 -20.85
C TYR A 391 19.12 2.32 -21.92
N TRP A 392 18.44 2.22 -23.04
CA TRP A 392 18.71 1.25 -24.10
C TRP A 392 19.11 1.90 -25.41
N GLN A 393 19.79 1.13 -26.24
CA GLN A 393 20.08 1.46 -27.61
C GLN A 393 19.83 0.26 -28.52
N ARG A 394 19.18 0.48 -29.65
CA ARG A 394 19.10 -0.52 -30.71
C ARG A 394 20.36 -0.52 -31.51
N LEU A 395 21.04 -1.68 -31.60
CA LEU A 395 22.25 -1.88 -32.36
C LEU A 395 21.96 -2.34 -33.80
N ASN A 396 21.12 -3.35 -33.93
CA ASN A 396 20.72 -3.92 -35.20
C ASN A 396 19.20 -3.92 -35.38
N PRO A 397 18.68 -4.02 -36.59
CA PRO A 397 17.25 -4.17 -36.82
C PRO A 397 16.67 -5.33 -36.02
N VAL A 398 15.53 -5.07 -35.40
CA VAL A 398 14.77 -6.05 -34.61
C VAL A 398 13.56 -6.47 -35.44
N ALA A 399 13.49 -7.74 -35.83
CA ALA A 399 12.42 -8.23 -36.67
C ALA A 399 11.20 -8.71 -35.88
N GLU A 400 11.40 -9.06 -34.62
CA GLU A 400 10.35 -9.61 -33.74
C GLU A 400 10.08 -8.74 -32.52
N GLN A 401 8.93 -8.93 -31.91
CA GLN A 401 8.61 -8.22 -30.66
C GLN A 401 9.44 -8.80 -29.50
N LEU A 402 10.26 -7.93 -28.92
CA LEU A 402 11.02 -8.25 -27.71
C LEU A 402 10.28 -7.79 -26.46
N ARG A 403 10.33 -8.61 -25.41
CA ARG A 403 9.68 -8.39 -24.13
C ARG A 403 10.72 -8.19 -23.04
N PHE A 404 10.54 -7.18 -22.22
CA PHE A 404 11.45 -6.83 -21.13
C PHE A 404 10.95 -7.41 -19.81
N THR A 405 11.81 -8.13 -19.11
CA THR A 405 11.50 -8.83 -17.88
C THR A 405 12.39 -8.30 -16.76
N LEU A 406 11.77 -7.91 -15.65
CA LEU A 406 12.47 -7.56 -14.43
C LEU A 406 12.68 -8.83 -13.59
N ALA A 407 13.91 -9.10 -13.22
CA ALA A 407 14.31 -10.21 -12.37
C ALA A 407 14.67 -9.72 -10.96
N THR A 408 14.34 -10.49 -9.94
CA THR A 408 14.64 -10.17 -8.54
C THR A 408 15.34 -11.33 -7.86
N THR A 409 16.32 -11.05 -7.00
CA THR A 409 16.96 -12.05 -6.15
C THR A 409 16.61 -11.83 -4.68
N ARG A 410 16.65 -12.92 -3.91
CA ARG A 410 16.33 -12.92 -2.47
C ARG A 410 17.49 -12.35 -1.66
N ALA A 411 17.17 -11.55 -0.64
CA ALA A 411 18.17 -10.95 0.22
C ALA A 411 18.96 -11.96 1.07
N SER A 412 18.33 -13.07 1.46
CA SER A 412 18.95 -14.06 2.36
C SER A 412 20.05 -14.89 1.72
N ASP A 413 19.90 -15.27 0.44
CA ASP A 413 20.77 -16.24 -0.24
C ASP A 413 21.15 -15.86 -1.68
N GLY A 414 20.62 -14.74 -2.20
CA GLY A 414 20.85 -14.30 -3.57
C GLY A 414 20.17 -15.18 -4.63
N ALA A 415 19.33 -16.14 -4.25
CA ALA A 415 18.61 -16.97 -5.19
C ALA A 415 17.57 -16.15 -5.99
N LEU A 416 17.29 -16.57 -7.21
CA LEU A 416 16.25 -15.94 -8.03
C LEU A 416 14.90 -16.07 -7.33
N LEU A 417 14.32 -14.93 -6.96
CA LEU A 417 13.05 -14.82 -6.24
C LEU A 417 11.88 -14.82 -7.21
N GLY A 418 12.00 -14.10 -8.32
CA GLY A 418 10.93 -13.96 -9.29
C GLY A 418 11.35 -13.31 -10.60
N LEU A 419 10.46 -13.44 -11.57
CA LEU A 419 10.53 -12.79 -12.88
C LEU A 419 9.19 -12.09 -13.11
N GLN A 420 9.24 -10.79 -13.40
CA GLN A 420 8.09 -9.99 -13.81
C GLN A 420 8.19 -9.77 -15.32
N PRO A 421 7.46 -10.52 -16.14
CA PRO A 421 7.46 -10.34 -17.58
C PRO A 421 6.73 -9.04 -17.94
N ASP A 422 7.03 -8.50 -19.13
CA ASP A 422 6.44 -7.25 -19.63
C ASP A 422 6.50 -6.12 -18.60
N ALA A 423 7.66 -5.97 -17.97
CA ALA A 423 7.87 -5.06 -16.86
C ALA A 423 7.78 -3.55 -17.25
N SER A 424 7.75 -3.25 -18.57
CA SER A 424 7.63 -1.87 -19.07
C SER A 424 6.48 -1.71 -20.05
N GLY A 425 5.51 -0.88 -19.68
CA GLY A 425 4.43 -0.50 -20.57
C GLY A 425 4.91 0.26 -21.81
N ALA A 426 5.91 1.11 -21.65
CA ALA A 426 6.51 1.85 -22.77
C ALA A 426 7.01 0.91 -23.87
N ALA A 427 7.66 -0.20 -23.51
CA ALA A 427 8.16 -1.16 -24.49
C ALA A 427 7.07 -1.90 -25.28
N LEU A 428 5.88 -2.03 -24.73
CA LEU A 428 4.72 -2.61 -25.41
C LEU A 428 4.10 -1.63 -26.42
N TRP A 429 4.03 -0.34 -26.08
CA TRP A 429 3.46 0.67 -26.95
C TRP A 429 4.45 1.21 -27.98
N TYR A 430 5.74 1.15 -27.67
CA TYR A 430 6.85 1.54 -28.55
C TYR A 430 7.90 0.44 -28.52
N PRO A 431 7.68 -0.64 -29.27
CA PRO A 431 8.55 -1.82 -29.26
C PRO A 431 9.90 -1.55 -29.93
N PRO A 432 10.94 -2.36 -29.63
CA PRO A 432 12.27 -2.22 -30.22
C PRO A 432 12.30 -2.24 -31.75
N THR A 433 11.31 -2.86 -32.39
CA THR A 433 11.14 -2.86 -33.86
C THR A 433 10.99 -1.44 -34.44
N ALA A 434 10.41 -0.54 -33.64
CA ALA A 434 10.17 0.86 -34.02
C ALA A 434 11.28 1.82 -33.56
N TRP A 435 12.25 1.38 -32.76
CA TRP A 435 13.29 2.28 -32.25
C TRP A 435 14.24 2.73 -33.37
N PRO A 436 14.59 4.02 -33.48
CA PRO A 436 15.61 4.48 -34.38
C PRO A 436 16.98 3.88 -34.01
N ALA A 437 17.80 3.59 -35.01
CA ALA A 437 19.16 3.12 -34.76
C ALA A 437 19.94 4.18 -33.96
N GLY A 438 20.64 3.77 -32.94
CA GLY A 438 21.44 4.65 -32.10
C GLY A 438 20.65 5.57 -31.15
N ALA A 439 19.31 5.59 -31.21
CA ALA A 439 18.51 6.38 -30.28
C ALA A 439 18.63 5.86 -28.85
N LEU A 440 18.65 6.78 -27.87
CA LEU A 440 18.61 6.48 -26.44
C LEU A 440 17.16 6.30 -26.01
N VAL A 441 16.80 5.07 -25.64
CA VAL A 441 15.44 4.71 -25.22
C VAL A 441 15.37 4.45 -23.74
N HIS A 442 14.46 5.13 -23.06
CA HIS A 442 14.20 4.99 -21.64
C HIS A 442 12.99 4.10 -21.39
N LEU A 443 13.17 3.07 -20.57
CA LEU A 443 12.11 2.20 -20.11
C LEU A 443 12.01 2.23 -18.58
N GLU A 444 10.81 2.49 -18.07
CA GLU A 444 10.48 2.37 -16.66
C GLU A 444 9.98 0.96 -16.37
N MET A 445 10.51 0.35 -15.32
CA MET A 445 10.11 -0.98 -14.82
C MET A 445 9.72 -0.85 -13.34
N PRO A 446 8.47 -0.55 -13.03
CA PRO A 446 8.02 -0.45 -11.65
C PRO A 446 7.92 -1.83 -10.99
N LEU A 447 8.27 -1.86 -9.70
CA LEU A 447 8.19 -3.03 -8.84
C LEU A 447 7.45 -2.68 -7.55
N ASP A 448 6.35 -3.35 -7.30
CA ASP A 448 5.58 -3.19 -6.08
C ASP A 448 6.22 -4.01 -4.95
N GLY A 449 6.88 -3.30 -4.02
CA GLY A 449 7.48 -3.88 -2.83
C GLY A 449 8.93 -4.34 -3.01
N ALA A 450 9.80 -3.80 -2.15
CA ALA A 450 11.23 -4.10 -2.15
C ALA A 450 11.63 -5.10 -1.06
N ALA A 451 10.68 -5.52 -0.22
CA ALA A 451 10.98 -6.35 0.94
C ALA A 451 11.56 -7.73 0.52
N GLY A 452 12.71 -8.05 1.08
CA GLY A 452 13.38 -9.34 0.82
C GLY A 452 14.12 -9.43 -0.51
N ILE A 453 14.21 -8.33 -1.29
CA ILE A 453 14.94 -8.27 -2.55
C ILE A 453 16.34 -7.75 -2.28
N ARG A 454 17.34 -8.44 -2.82
CA ARG A 454 18.75 -8.05 -2.78
C ARG A 454 19.18 -7.30 -4.03
N GLU A 455 18.86 -7.84 -5.18
CA GLU A 455 19.31 -7.31 -6.45
C GLU A 455 18.19 -7.33 -7.49
N LEU A 456 18.24 -6.38 -8.39
CA LEU A 456 17.42 -6.33 -9.59
C LEU A 456 18.27 -6.67 -10.80
N GLY A 457 17.70 -7.47 -11.69
CA GLY A 457 18.29 -7.80 -12.99
C GLY A 457 17.28 -7.60 -14.10
N VAL A 458 17.77 -7.55 -15.33
CA VAL A 458 16.96 -7.41 -16.53
C VAL A 458 17.23 -8.55 -17.49
N ALA A 459 16.18 -9.10 -18.07
CA ALA A 459 16.22 -10.05 -19.19
C ALA A 459 15.38 -9.51 -20.35
N VAL A 460 15.77 -9.87 -21.56
CA VAL A 460 15.00 -9.62 -22.77
C VAL A 460 14.56 -10.95 -23.35
N MET A 461 13.30 -11.09 -23.66
CA MET A 461 12.71 -12.31 -24.22
C MET A 461 12.28 -12.06 -25.66
N ASN A 462 12.47 -13.05 -26.51
CA ASN A 462 11.95 -13.05 -27.87
C ASN A 462 10.46 -13.46 -27.91
N ALA A 463 9.86 -13.45 -29.08
CA ALA A 463 8.46 -13.82 -29.29
C ALA A 463 8.15 -15.29 -28.88
N ALA A 464 9.13 -16.18 -28.95
CA ALA A 464 9.01 -17.58 -28.51
C ALA A 464 9.16 -17.74 -26.98
N GLY A 465 9.34 -16.66 -26.22
CA GLY A 465 9.54 -16.70 -24.78
C GLY A 465 10.94 -17.12 -24.34
N GLN A 466 11.90 -17.22 -25.27
CA GLN A 466 13.29 -17.52 -24.96
C GLN A 466 14.04 -16.25 -24.59
N ARG A 467 14.89 -16.31 -23.57
CA ARG A 467 15.72 -15.18 -23.17
C ARG A 467 16.89 -15.00 -24.11
N LEU A 468 17.17 -13.77 -24.49
CA LEU A 468 18.36 -13.46 -25.27
C LEU A 468 19.63 -13.66 -24.42
N PRO A 469 20.73 -14.13 -24.99
CA PRO A 469 22.00 -14.23 -24.28
C PRO A 469 22.53 -12.85 -23.95
N VAL A 470 23.15 -12.73 -22.77
CA VAL A 470 23.79 -11.48 -22.30
C VAL A 470 25.29 -11.60 -22.42
N SER A 471 25.91 -10.59 -22.98
CA SER A 471 27.37 -10.48 -23.06
C SER A 471 27.90 -9.18 -22.42
N ASP A 472 29.23 -9.14 -22.27
CA ASP A 472 29.98 -7.98 -21.74
C ASP A 472 29.73 -7.65 -20.26
N LEU A 473 29.24 -8.63 -19.49
CA LEU A 473 29.19 -8.58 -18.04
C LEU A 473 30.08 -9.63 -17.39
N ARG A 474 30.76 -9.25 -16.29
CA ARG A 474 31.61 -10.16 -15.50
C ARG A 474 30.81 -11.25 -14.79
N ALA A 475 29.56 -10.96 -14.44
CA ALA A 475 28.65 -11.91 -13.81
C ALA A 475 27.26 -11.77 -14.41
N THR A 476 26.64 -12.91 -14.70
CA THR A 476 25.28 -13.00 -15.22
C THR A 476 24.51 -14.05 -14.42
N TRP A 477 23.18 -13.95 -14.39
CA TRP A 477 22.34 -14.96 -13.76
C TRP A 477 21.71 -15.89 -14.81
N ALA A 478 21.20 -17.02 -14.33
CA ALA A 478 20.44 -17.98 -15.14
C ALA A 478 21.11 -18.38 -16.47
N GLY A 479 22.36 -18.79 -16.38
CA GLY A 479 23.10 -19.30 -17.54
C GLY A 479 23.43 -18.22 -18.58
N GLY A 480 23.69 -16.99 -18.16
CA GLY A 480 24.08 -15.90 -19.07
C GLY A 480 22.93 -15.17 -19.75
N THR A 481 21.71 -15.27 -19.22
CA THR A 481 20.51 -14.68 -19.84
C THR A 481 19.85 -13.56 -19.03
N ILE A 482 20.38 -13.23 -17.86
CA ILE A 482 19.91 -12.12 -17.02
C ILE A 482 21.11 -11.24 -16.64
N ALA A 483 20.99 -9.95 -16.90
CA ALA A 483 21.96 -8.96 -16.49
C ALA A 483 21.62 -8.43 -15.08
N PRO A 484 22.44 -8.66 -14.03
CA PRO A 484 22.31 -7.96 -12.76
C PRO A 484 22.57 -6.46 -12.98
N VAL A 485 21.71 -5.62 -12.44
CA VAL A 485 21.74 -4.17 -12.74
C VAL A 485 21.89 -3.35 -11.48
N ALA A 486 21.09 -3.60 -10.44
CA ALA A 486 21.06 -2.74 -9.25
C ALA A 486 20.98 -3.55 -7.96
N LEU A 487 21.76 -3.12 -6.95
CA LEU A 487 21.60 -3.58 -5.57
C LEU A 487 20.45 -2.82 -4.90
N VAL A 488 19.62 -3.56 -4.18
CA VAL A 488 18.56 -3.02 -3.33
C VAL A 488 19.06 -3.12 -1.89
N SER A 489 19.90 -2.17 -1.49
CA SER A 489 20.43 -2.07 -0.11
C SER A 489 19.54 -1.23 0.80
#